data_2bb4322e50c1a7ef7b2c214500f5d85c
#
_entry.id   2bb4322e50c1a7ef7b2c214500f5d85c
#
_cell.length_a   1.000
_cell.length_b   1.000
_cell.length_c   1.000
_cell.angle_alpha   90.00
_cell.angle_beta   90.00
_cell.angle_gamma   90.00
#
_symmetry.space_group_name_H-M   'P 1'
#
loop_
_entity.id
_entity.type
_entity.pdbx_description
1 polymer ?
#
loop_
_entity_poly.entity_id
_entity_poly.type
_entity_poly.pdbx_seq_one_letter_code
_entity_poly.pdbx_strand_id
1 'polypeptide(L)'
;MIEEKKFLTVAPFQCAWRKDLKFREAGRGCVAFDAFAHNDVTLVFREKVGSQHYHYKRDNSPHYTVILGSHRNRRLKIEVDGKTVVDEEGVALCCSSTFQSYWISIYDGLISIGKGRYPFQNLVFQWLDSKPNCSVRYVGLSCWDKHVGYRNVNVLPLPNNHMLLWKQVDSGEFEGKDDGEQELEGEQMNDEKWGLENFLESWELSDVLFIVGKDERLVPAHKVVLQASGNFPLSLSNEDVIQLQKISYPILHALLQYIYTGQTQISEAQLGSLRALSLQFEVMPLVKQCEETAERFKLNKKLFDSGKSMELSYPSFQPHCCMAFPSQLPINVKRLKQLQLTGDYSDINIYIEGHGLVAQLHKVILSLWSVPFSKMFTNGMSESSSSEVFLSDVSPEAFKVMLKFLYSGVLSLEDSVEFGTLLLQVLLLADQFGVTHLYQECCKTLLECLSEDSVCPILQAVSSIPSCKLIEETCERKFAMHFDYCTTSSLDFILLDETNFSNIIQHQDLTVTSEERVLNAIFLWGMRAKEFCGWEKVSELLVLSTPDLLFKDRFQSLNDFLPFVRFPLMPHDLLKKLGQSNLGRHDPIFHDLVREGIGYVEFESLRPGNEQK
;
A
#
# COMPACT_ATOMS: atom_id res chain seq x y z
N MET A 1 23.59 3.66 -24.53
CA MET A 1 22.93 3.19 -25.77
C MET A 1 21.78 2.32 -25.31
N ILE A 2 20.57 2.81 -25.48
CA ILE A 2 19.35 2.04 -25.17
C ILE A 2 19.25 0.98 -26.26
N GLU A 3 19.42 -0.29 -25.93
CA GLU A 3 19.10 -1.38 -26.85
C GLU A 3 17.60 -1.29 -27.16
N GLU A 4 17.27 -0.93 -28.40
CA GLU A 4 15.90 -1.02 -28.91
C GLU A 4 15.45 -2.48 -28.79
N LYS A 5 14.58 -2.75 -27.81
CA LYS A 5 13.97 -4.08 -27.63
C LYS A 5 13.20 -4.43 -28.90
N LYS A 6 13.69 -5.37 -29.69
CA LYS A 6 13.08 -5.86 -30.93
C LYS A 6 11.72 -6.49 -30.57
N PHE A 7 10.64 -5.92 -31.03
CA PHE A 7 9.31 -6.53 -31.03
C PHE A 7 8.94 -7.01 -32.43
N LEU A 8 8.08 -8.00 -32.50
CA LEU A 8 7.55 -8.52 -33.75
C LEU A 8 6.32 -7.70 -34.14
N THR A 9 6.33 -7.05 -35.28
CA THR A 9 5.13 -6.40 -35.84
C THR A 9 4.46 -7.35 -36.81
N VAL A 10 3.19 -7.70 -36.53
CA VAL A 10 2.34 -8.48 -37.42
C VAL A 10 1.47 -7.53 -38.22
N ALA A 11 1.54 -7.61 -39.56
CA ALA A 11 0.77 -6.77 -40.44
C ALA A 11 -0.67 -7.29 -40.61
N PRO A 12 -1.64 -6.42 -41.02
CA PRO A 12 -3.03 -6.80 -41.20
C PRO A 12 -3.20 -8.08 -42.02
N PHE A 13 -4.07 -8.99 -41.52
CA PHE A 13 -4.38 -10.29 -42.13
C PHE A 13 -3.20 -11.24 -42.28
N GLN A 14 -2.09 -11.01 -41.57
CA GLN A 14 -0.97 -11.93 -41.53
C GLN A 14 -0.99 -12.76 -40.24
N CYS A 15 -0.34 -13.91 -40.30
CA CYS A 15 -0.11 -14.79 -39.15
C CYS A 15 1.36 -15.20 -39.12
N ALA A 16 2.04 -14.83 -38.04
CA ALA A 16 3.44 -15.17 -37.84
C ALA A 16 3.55 -16.50 -37.07
N TRP A 17 4.20 -17.48 -37.71
CA TRP A 17 4.47 -18.79 -37.15
C TRP A 17 5.95 -18.91 -36.83
N ARG A 18 6.27 -19.18 -35.56
CA ARG A 18 7.63 -19.40 -35.10
C ARG A 18 7.78 -20.86 -34.65
N LYS A 19 8.94 -21.46 -34.90
CA LYS A 19 9.19 -22.87 -34.57
C LYS A 19 9.23 -23.14 -33.05
N ASP A 20 9.58 -22.14 -32.28
CA ASP A 20 9.66 -22.15 -30.82
C ASP A 20 8.29 -21.97 -30.17
N LEU A 21 7.29 -21.40 -30.87
CA LEU A 21 5.93 -21.24 -30.36
C LEU A 21 5.12 -22.52 -30.57
N LYS A 22 5.39 -23.53 -29.74
CA LYS A 22 4.82 -24.85 -29.84
C LYS A 22 4.62 -25.43 -28.45
N PHE A 23 3.42 -25.92 -28.18
CA PHE A 23 3.13 -26.66 -26.95
C PHE A 23 3.95 -27.96 -26.94
N ARG A 24 4.46 -28.33 -25.78
CA ARG A 24 5.20 -29.57 -25.58
C ARG A 24 4.27 -30.78 -25.72
N GLU A 25 3.10 -30.71 -25.07
CA GLU A 25 2.02 -31.68 -25.18
C GLU A 25 0.92 -31.10 -26.06
N ALA A 26 0.34 -31.95 -26.93
CA ALA A 26 -0.79 -31.54 -27.75
C ALA A 26 -2.01 -31.29 -26.86
N GLY A 27 -2.73 -30.20 -27.11
CA GLY A 27 -3.91 -29.79 -26.33
C GLY A 27 -3.62 -29.20 -24.96
N ARG A 28 -2.31 -29.07 -24.55
CA ARG A 28 -1.93 -28.60 -23.23
C ARG A 28 -0.75 -27.63 -23.28
N GLY A 29 -0.97 -26.39 -22.92
CA GLY A 29 0.08 -25.39 -22.88
C GLY A 29 -0.46 -24.01 -22.56
N CYS A 30 0.45 -23.10 -22.21
CA CYS A 30 0.16 -21.70 -22.00
C CYS A 30 1.08 -20.84 -22.86
N VAL A 31 0.56 -19.81 -23.48
CA VAL A 31 1.34 -18.78 -24.14
C VAL A 31 1.20 -17.48 -23.38
N ALA A 32 2.33 -16.93 -22.94
CA ALA A 32 2.40 -15.61 -22.32
C ALA A 32 3.08 -14.65 -23.30
N PHE A 33 2.58 -13.41 -23.39
CA PHE A 33 3.07 -12.42 -24.34
C PHE A 33 2.70 -11.01 -23.94
N ASP A 34 3.48 -10.04 -24.39
CA ASP A 34 3.08 -8.63 -24.37
C ASP A 34 2.55 -8.22 -25.74
N ALA A 35 1.43 -7.50 -25.76
CA ALA A 35 0.87 -6.95 -26.99
C ALA A 35 0.63 -5.45 -26.89
N PHE A 36 0.88 -4.76 -28.01
CA PHE A 36 0.55 -3.35 -28.23
C PHE A 36 -0.36 -3.26 -29.44
N ALA A 37 -1.60 -2.87 -29.24
CA ALA A 37 -2.59 -2.83 -30.31
C ALA A 37 -3.75 -1.89 -30.01
N HIS A 38 -4.36 -1.34 -31.06
CA HIS A 38 -5.64 -0.65 -30.95
C HIS A 38 -6.82 -1.61 -30.82
N ASN A 39 -6.73 -2.79 -31.43
CA ASN A 39 -7.76 -3.83 -31.46
C ASN A 39 -7.19 -5.14 -32.01
N ASP A 40 -7.95 -6.23 -31.85
CA ASP A 40 -7.79 -7.52 -32.54
C ASP A 40 -6.43 -8.20 -32.34
N VAL A 41 -5.91 -8.22 -31.11
CA VAL A 41 -4.78 -9.08 -30.75
C VAL A 41 -5.24 -10.53 -30.91
N THR A 42 -4.73 -11.23 -31.92
CA THR A 42 -5.25 -12.53 -32.34
C THR A 42 -4.21 -13.63 -32.19
N LEU A 43 -4.55 -14.69 -31.47
CA LEU A 43 -3.75 -15.90 -31.37
C LEU A 43 -4.50 -17.08 -32.01
N VAL A 44 -3.79 -17.85 -32.81
CA VAL A 44 -4.34 -19.02 -33.52
C VAL A 44 -3.62 -20.29 -33.06
N PHE A 45 -4.37 -21.26 -32.59
CA PHE A 45 -3.86 -22.53 -32.07
C PHE A 45 -4.23 -23.67 -33.01
N ARG A 46 -3.24 -24.42 -33.53
CA ARG A 46 -3.43 -25.47 -34.54
C ARG A 46 -2.60 -26.71 -34.26
N GLU A 47 -3.02 -27.83 -34.88
CA GLU A 47 -2.22 -29.05 -34.90
C GLU A 47 -0.92 -28.87 -35.68
N LYS A 48 -0.96 -28.18 -36.83
CA LYS A 48 0.17 -27.91 -37.72
C LYS A 48 0.31 -26.43 -38.00
N VAL A 49 1.51 -26.01 -38.37
CA VAL A 49 1.78 -24.63 -38.80
C VAL A 49 0.86 -24.29 -39.96
N GLY A 50 0.14 -23.16 -39.81
CA GLY A 50 -0.79 -22.67 -40.81
C GLY A 50 -0.15 -21.76 -41.85
N SER A 51 -1.00 -21.17 -42.72
CA SER A 51 -0.61 -20.21 -43.73
C SER A 51 -0.11 -18.90 -43.09
N GLN A 52 0.82 -18.22 -43.75
CA GLN A 52 1.25 -16.85 -43.35
C GLN A 52 0.15 -15.80 -43.54
N HIS A 53 -0.86 -16.09 -44.35
CA HIS A 53 -2.03 -15.23 -44.50
C HIS A 53 -3.19 -15.83 -43.69
N TYR A 54 -3.75 -15.04 -42.77
CA TYR A 54 -4.90 -15.45 -41.97
C TYR A 54 -6.15 -15.55 -42.85
N HIS A 55 -6.41 -16.74 -43.38
CA HIS A 55 -7.63 -17.08 -44.12
C HIS A 55 -8.28 -18.31 -43.51
N TYR A 56 -9.06 -18.11 -42.44
CA TYR A 56 -9.80 -19.14 -41.75
C TYR A 56 -10.70 -19.99 -42.69
N LYS A 57 -11.13 -19.46 -43.84
CA LYS A 57 -12.00 -20.13 -44.82
C LYS A 57 -11.27 -21.13 -45.75
N ARG A 58 -9.94 -21.10 -45.80
CA ARG A 58 -9.15 -21.94 -46.71
C ARG A 58 -8.36 -23.06 -46.04
N ASP A 59 -8.27 -23.01 -44.73
CA ASP A 59 -7.44 -23.91 -43.93
C ASP A 59 -8.38 -24.79 -43.09
N ASN A 60 -8.67 -26.01 -43.59
CA ASN A 60 -9.66 -26.92 -43.00
C ASN A 60 -9.14 -27.69 -41.77
N SER A 61 -7.97 -27.38 -41.24
CA SER A 61 -7.50 -28.05 -40.03
C SER A 61 -8.21 -27.51 -38.79
N PRO A 62 -8.56 -28.36 -37.82
CA PRO A 62 -9.16 -27.93 -36.57
C PRO A 62 -8.29 -26.89 -35.84
N HIS A 63 -8.89 -25.83 -35.36
CA HIS A 63 -8.16 -24.74 -34.69
C HIS A 63 -9.02 -23.95 -33.72
N TYR A 64 -8.36 -23.37 -32.71
CA TYR A 64 -8.94 -22.28 -31.91
C TYR A 64 -8.35 -20.95 -32.34
N THR A 65 -9.18 -19.91 -32.36
CA THR A 65 -8.76 -18.53 -32.54
C THR A 65 -9.26 -17.73 -31.36
N VAL A 66 -8.36 -17.05 -30.64
CA VAL A 66 -8.68 -16.14 -29.54
C VAL A 66 -8.36 -14.73 -30.00
N ILE A 67 -9.35 -13.84 -29.93
CA ILE A 67 -9.26 -12.44 -30.38
C ILE A 67 -9.56 -11.53 -29.20
N LEU A 68 -8.51 -10.86 -28.69
CA LEU A 68 -8.63 -9.87 -27.63
C LEU A 68 -8.93 -8.50 -28.26
N GLY A 69 -9.86 -7.76 -27.69
CA GLY A 69 -10.22 -6.43 -28.16
C GLY A 69 -10.86 -6.39 -29.55
N SER A 70 -11.68 -7.37 -29.91
CA SER A 70 -12.48 -7.37 -31.14
C SER A 70 -13.48 -6.20 -31.18
N HIS A 71 -14.07 -5.90 -32.37
CA HIS A 71 -15.06 -4.84 -32.55
C HIS A 71 -14.59 -3.47 -32.03
N ARG A 72 -13.44 -3.00 -32.51
CA ARG A 72 -12.84 -1.72 -32.10
C ARG A 72 -12.52 -1.68 -30.60
N ASN A 73 -11.90 -2.73 -30.12
CA ASN A 73 -11.48 -2.92 -28.73
C ASN A 73 -12.64 -2.93 -27.72
N ARG A 74 -13.74 -3.62 -28.04
CA ARG A 74 -14.89 -3.73 -27.15
C ARG A 74 -15.19 -5.14 -26.66
N ARG A 75 -14.73 -6.17 -27.36
CA ARG A 75 -15.18 -7.55 -27.14
C ARG A 75 -14.03 -8.54 -27.14
N LEU A 76 -14.19 -9.61 -26.37
CA LEU A 76 -13.41 -10.84 -26.48
C LEU A 76 -14.15 -11.81 -27.39
N LYS A 77 -13.44 -12.44 -28.33
CA LYS A 77 -14.00 -13.52 -29.13
C LYS A 77 -13.16 -14.78 -29.06
N ILE A 78 -13.84 -15.93 -29.01
CA ILE A 78 -13.22 -17.24 -29.26
C ILE A 78 -13.94 -17.88 -30.44
N GLU A 79 -13.17 -18.39 -31.37
CA GLU A 79 -13.67 -19.11 -32.53
C GLU A 79 -13.13 -20.52 -32.55
N VAL A 80 -13.99 -21.49 -32.85
CA VAL A 80 -13.65 -22.88 -33.12
C VAL A 80 -13.91 -23.17 -34.58
N ASP A 81 -12.90 -23.57 -35.34
CA ASP A 81 -12.98 -23.83 -36.78
C ASP A 81 -13.61 -22.67 -37.57
N GLY A 82 -13.30 -21.42 -37.16
CA GLY A 82 -13.80 -20.19 -37.78
C GLY A 82 -15.26 -19.85 -37.45
N LYS A 83 -15.88 -20.55 -36.49
CA LYS A 83 -17.19 -20.20 -35.95
C LYS A 83 -17.05 -19.57 -34.58
N THR A 84 -17.62 -18.39 -34.37
CA THR A 84 -17.63 -17.74 -33.06
C THR A 84 -18.45 -18.56 -32.07
N VAL A 85 -17.83 -18.93 -30.96
CA VAL A 85 -18.43 -19.66 -29.84
C VAL A 85 -18.52 -18.83 -28.58
N VAL A 86 -17.66 -17.79 -28.46
CA VAL A 86 -17.69 -16.79 -27.39
C VAL A 86 -17.62 -15.40 -28.01
N ASP A 87 -18.43 -14.48 -27.51
CA ASP A 87 -18.46 -13.07 -27.91
C ASP A 87 -18.90 -12.21 -26.72
N GLU A 88 -17.93 -11.87 -25.83
CA GLU A 88 -18.14 -11.18 -24.55
C GLU A 88 -17.73 -9.72 -24.61
N GLU A 89 -18.53 -8.83 -24.02
CA GLU A 89 -18.28 -7.39 -24.00
C GLU A 89 -17.48 -6.96 -22.77
N GLY A 90 -16.52 -6.02 -22.97
CA GLY A 90 -15.73 -5.44 -21.87
C GLY A 90 -14.59 -6.30 -21.34
N VAL A 91 -14.44 -7.53 -21.86
CA VAL A 91 -13.47 -8.50 -21.35
C VAL A 91 -12.21 -8.52 -22.22
N ALA A 92 -11.04 -8.63 -21.58
CA ALA A 92 -9.73 -8.79 -22.21
C ALA A 92 -9.43 -7.74 -23.31
N LEU A 93 -9.66 -6.47 -23.01
CA LEU A 93 -9.41 -5.36 -23.94
C LEU A 93 -7.93 -5.09 -24.16
N CYS A 94 -7.59 -4.59 -25.34
CA CYS A 94 -6.22 -4.23 -25.72
C CYS A 94 -5.81 -2.85 -25.20
N CYS A 95 -4.49 -2.61 -25.14
CA CYS A 95 -3.93 -1.29 -24.85
C CYS A 95 -3.20 -0.74 -26.08
N SER A 96 -3.46 0.54 -26.41
CA SER A 96 -2.82 1.23 -27.52
C SER A 96 -1.81 2.31 -27.08
N SER A 97 -1.61 2.49 -25.78
CA SER A 97 -0.64 3.42 -25.21
C SER A 97 0.65 2.74 -24.77
N THR A 98 0.54 1.49 -24.28
CA THR A 98 1.66 0.71 -23.77
C THR A 98 1.53 -0.76 -24.15
N PHE A 99 2.65 -1.52 -24.05
CA PHE A 99 2.58 -2.97 -24.13
C PHE A 99 1.91 -3.52 -22.88
N GLN A 100 0.86 -4.31 -23.08
CA GLN A 100 0.16 -5.01 -22.00
C GLN A 100 0.43 -6.49 -22.05
N SER A 101 0.69 -7.11 -20.88
CA SER A 101 0.96 -8.53 -20.75
C SER A 101 -0.33 -9.34 -20.66
N TYR A 102 -0.38 -10.45 -21.41
CA TYR A 102 -1.47 -11.40 -21.43
C TYR A 102 -0.93 -12.83 -21.39
N TRP A 103 -1.75 -13.74 -20.90
CA TRP A 103 -1.53 -15.16 -21.06
C TRP A 103 -2.82 -15.85 -21.52
N ILE A 104 -2.66 -16.88 -22.35
CA ILE A 104 -3.74 -17.73 -22.82
C ILE A 104 -3.29 -19.17 -22.63
N SER A 105 -4.06 -19.96 -21.89
CA SER A 105 -3.81 -21.38 -21.71
C SER A 105 -4.89 -22.22 -22.37
N ILE A 106 -4.47 -23.36 -22.91
CA ILE A 106 -5.38 -24.41 -23.39
C ILE A 106 -5.02 -25.68 -22.62
N TYR A 107 -6.02 -26.30 -22.03
CA TYR A 107 -5.87 -27.58 -21.34
C TYR A 107 -7.08 -28.46 -21.60
N ASP A 108 -6.91 -29.45 -22.49
CA ASP A 108 -7.96 -30.39 -22.87
C ASP A 108 -9.31 -29.73 -23.19
N GLY A 109 -9.26 -28.59 -23.87
CA GLY A 109 -10.43 -27.80 -24.26
C GLY A 109 -10.83 -26.66 -23.30
N LEU A 110 -10.30 -26.61 -22.09
CA LEU A 110 -10.44 -25.44 -21.24
C LEU A 110 -9.50 -24.34 -21.74
N ILE A 111 -10.08 -23.24 -22.22
CA ILE A 111 -9.35 -22.03 -22.61
C ILE A 111 -9.49 -21.01 -21.47
N SER A 112 -8.36 -20.63 -20.90
CA SER A 112 -8.30 -19.59 -19.86
C SER A 112 -7.46 -18.41 -20.34
N ILE A 113 -7.90 -17.19 -20.03
CA ILE A 113 -7.30 -15.93 -20.48
C ILE A 113 -7.09 -15.05 -19.25
N GLY A 114 -5.92 -14.47 -19.11
CA GLY A 114 -5.63 -13.53 -18.04
C GLY A 114 -4.71 -12.41 -18.47
N LYS A 115 -4.63 -11.38 -17.63
CA LYS A 115 -3.71 -10.25 -17.74
C LYS A 115 -2.56 -10.44 -16.77
N GLY A 116 -1.35 -10.60 -17.30
CA GLY A 116 -0.16 -10.87 -16.52
C GLY A 116 0.91 -11.58 -17.34
N ARG A 117 2.08 -11.76 -16.74
CA ARG A 117 3.24 -12.38 -17.42
C ARG A 117 3.25 -13.90 -17.35
N TYR A 118 2.50 -14.46 -16.41
CA TYR A 118 2.48 -15.89 -16.13
C TYR A 118 1.05 -16.39 -16.01
N PRO A 119 0.81 -17.68 -16.27
CA PRO A 119 -0.49 -18.30 -16.06
C PRO A 119 -0.93 -18.10 -14.59
N PHE A 120 -2.22 -18.04 -14.36
CA PHE A 120 -2.90 -17.81 -13.08
C PHE A 120 -2.89 -16.37 -12.57
N GLN A 121 -2.11 -15.45 -13.15
CA GLN A 121 -2.18 -14.03 -12.80
C GLN A 121 -3.42 -13.39 -13.42
N ASN A 122 -4.21 -12.67 -12.59
CA ASN A 122 -5.37 -11.90 -13.03
C ASN A 122 -6.21 -12.65 -14.09
N LEU A 123 -6.78 -13.78 -13.72
CA LEU A 123 -7.68 -14.55 -14.58
C LEU A 123 -8.89 -13.66 -14.95
N VAL A 124 -9.12 -13.46 -16.25
CA VAL A 124 -10.15 -12.55 -16.78
C VAL A 124 -11.32 -13.32 -17.36
N PHE A 125 -11.06 -14.50 -17.97
CA PHE A 125 -12.09 -15.26 -18.67
C PHE A 125 -11.72 -16.73 -18.78
N GLN A 126 -12.73 -17.60 -18.70
CA GLN A 126 -12.60 -19.03 -18.96
C GLN A 126 -13.75 -19.54 -19.82
N TRP A 127 -13.45 -20.48 -20.70
CA TRP A 127 -14.43 -21.18 -21.50
C TRP A 127 -14.02 -22.62 -21.75
N LEU A 128 -14.95 -23.55 -21.57
CA LEU A 128 -14.73 -24.98 -21.78
C LEU A 128 -15.40 -25.44 -23.07
N ASP A 129 -14.61 -26.01 -23.98
CA ASP A 129 -15.15 -26.62 -25.19
C ASP A 129 -15.80 -27.98 -24.87
N SER A 130 -17.05 -28.14 -25.23
CA SER A 130 -17.77 -29.43 -25.09
C SER A 130 -17.25 -30.53 -25.99
N LYS A 131 -16.48 -30.16 -27.05
CA LYS A 131 -15.88 -31.10 -28.02
C LYS A 131 -14.42 -30.73 -28.28
N PRO A 132 -13.54 -30.90 -27.29
CA PRO A 132 -12.21 -30.32 -27.30
C PRO A 132 -11.34 -30.87 -28.45
N ASN A 133 -10.60 -29.96 -29.09
CA ASN A 133 -9.55 -30.32 -30.01
C ASN A 133 -8.21 -30.51 -29.26
N CYS A 134 -7.96 -31.71 -28.80
CA CYS A 134 -6.73 -32.06 -28.06
C CYS A 134 -5.49 -32.18 -28.95
N SER A 135 -5.58 -31.98 -30.28
CA SER A 135 -4.43 -32.04 -31.19
C SER A 135 -3.69 -30.74 -31.39
N VAL A 136 -4.24 -29.60 -30.93
CA VAL A 136 -3.61 -28.27 -31.10
C VAL A 136 -2.25 -28.23 -30.44
N ARG A 137 -1.27 -27.69 -31.16
CA ARG A 137 0.12 -27.67 -30.71
C ARG A 137 0.88 -26.41 -31.06
N TYR A 138 0.65 -25.83 -32.23
CA TYR A 138 1.37 -24.66 -32.70
C TYR A 138 0.58 -23.36 -32.43
N VAL A 139 1.31 -22.31 -32.08
CA VAL A 139 0.74 -20.98 -31.79
C VAL A 139 1.17 -20.02 -32.89
N GLY A 140 0.19 -19.40 -33.55
CA GLY A 140 0.36 -18.33 -34.51
C GLY A 140 -0.05 -17.00 -33.92
N LEU A 141 0.79 -15.97 -34.14
CA LEU A 141 0.52 -14.58 -33.75
C LEU A 141 -0.08 -13.86 -34.93
N SER A 142 -1.28 -13.31 -34.79
CA SER A 142 -2.03 -12.71 -35.89
C SER A 142 -2.67 -11.37 -35.49
N CYS A 143 -3.29 -10.73 -36.44
CA CYS A 143 -4.11 -9.55 -36.24
C CYS A 143 -5.16 -9.45 -37.36
N TRP A 144 -6.17 -8.61 -37.19
CA TRP A 144 -7.20 -8.40 -38.20
C TRP A 144 -6.84 -7.25 -39.14
N ASP A 145 -7.41 -6.07 -38.94
CA ASP A 145 -7.31 -4.93 -39.84
C ASP A 145 -6.18 -3.93 -39.50
N LYS A 146 -5.54 -4.05 -38.33
CA LYS A 146 -4.48 -3.16 -37.87
C LYS A 146 -3.26 -3.94 -37.42
N HIS A 147 -2.11 -3.27 -37.47
CA HIS A 147 -0.86 -3.85 -36.99
C HIS A 147 -0.92 -4.12 -35.48
N VAL A 148 -0.35 -5.24 -35.08
CA VAL A 148 -0.14 -5.61 -33.67
C VAL A 148 1.34 -5.81 -33.43
N GLY A 149 1.86 -5.16 -32.38
CA GLY A 149 3.20 -5.39 -31.88
C GLY A 149 3.19 -6.48 -30.81
N TYR A 150 4.00 -7.52 -31.00
CA TYR A 150 4.20 -8.58 -30.01
C TYR A 150 5.64 -8.59 -29.53
N ARG A 151 5.84 -8.71 -28.25
CA ARG A 151 7.16 -8.96 -27.66
C ARG A 151 7.00 -9.99 -26.51
N ASN A 152 8.11 -10.50 -26.06
CA ASN A 152 8.16 -11.37 -24.89
C ASN A 152 7.20 -12.57 -25.01
N VAL A 153 7.15 -13.20 -26.20
CA VAL A 153 6.24 -14.33 -26.45
C VAL A 153 6.91 -15.62 -26.04
N ASN A 154 6.39 -16.26 -25.00
CA ASN A 154 6.88 -17.51 -24.43
C ASN A 154 5.80 -18.56 -24.38
N VAL A 155 6.17 -19.80 -24.66
CA VAL A 155 5.31 -20.97 -24.44
C VAL A 155 5.76 -21.67 -23.16
N LEU A 156 4.86 -21.68 -22.18
CA LEU A 156 5.09 -22.28 -20.87
C LEU A 156 4.41 -23.64 -20.78
N PRO A 157 5.01 -24.64 -20.14
CA PRO A 157 4.32 -25.88 -19.83
C PRO A 157 3.20 -25.62 -18.83
N LEU A 158 2.11 -26.39 -18.93
CA LEU A 158 1.06 -26.40 -17.90
C LEU A 158 1.23 -27.68 -17.07
N PRO A 159 1.78 -27.57 -15.87
CA PRO A 159 1.89 -28.73 -14.98
C PRO A 159 0.54 -29.03 -14.31
N ASN A 160 0.52 -30.09 -13.50
CA ASN A 160 -0.66 -30.55 -12.75
C ASN A 160 -1.36 -29.47 -11.89
N ASN A 161 -0.76 -28.30 -11.71
CA ASN A 161 -1.37 -27.16 -10.98
C ASN A 161 -2.56 -26.52 -11.71
N HIS A 162 -2.78 -26.80 -12.99
CA HIS A 162 -3.96 -26.34 -13.71
C HIS A 162 -5.27 -26.84 -13.09
N MET A 163 -5.22 -27.87 -12.24
CA MET A 163 -6.36 -28.29 -11.41
C MET A 163 -6.96 -27.14 -10.58
N LEU A 164 -6.19 -26.11 -10.27
CA LEU A 164 -6.70 -24.91 -9.61
C LEU A 164 -7.66 -24.11 -10.50
N LEU A 165 -7.40 -24.04 -11.81
CA LEU A 165 -8.30 -23.39 -12.76
C LEU A 165 -9.63 -24.15 -12.91
N TRP A 166 -9.61 -25.49 -12.88
CA TRP A 166 -10.81 -26.31 -12.91
C TRP A 166 -11.66 -26.13 -11.65
N LYS A 167 -11.04 -26.04 -10.47
CA LYS A 167 -11.75 -25.79 -9.21
C LYS A 167 -12.52 -24.47 -9.22
N GLN A 168 -11.99 -23.43 -9.87
CA GLN A 168 -12.68 -22.15 -10.02
C GLN A 168 -13.91 -22.24 -10.91
N VAL A 169 -13.90 -23.09 -11.93
CA VAL A 169 -15.07 -23.34 -12.80
C VAL A 169 -16.16 -24.12 -12.05
N ASP A 170 -15.78 -25.13 -11.26
CA ASP A 170 -16.73 -25.97 -10.52
C ASP A 170 -17.35 -25.25 -9.30
N SER A 171 -16.69 -24.27 -8.72
CA SER A 171 -17.16 -23.56 -7.52
C SER A 171 -18.26 -22.54 -7.79
N GLY A 172 -18.54 -22.18 -9.04
CA GLY A 172 -19.59 -21.22 -9.38
C GLY A 172 -19.33 -19.79 -8.90
N GLU A 173 -18.12 -19.47 -8.44
CA GLU A 173 -17.76 -18.18 -7.83
C GLU A 173 -17.72 -17.00 -8.81
N PHE A 174 -18.14 -17.21 -10.06
CA PHE A 174 -18.30 -16.15 -11.06
C PHE A 174 -19.71 -15.53 -11.13
N GLU A 175 -20.64 -15.96 -10.26
CA GLU A 175 -21.90 -15.23 -10.11
C GLU A 175 -21.64 -13.99 -9.27
N GLY A 176 -21.75 -12.81 -9.89
CA GLY A 176 -21.61 -11.52 -9.25
C GLY A 176 -22.48 -11.46 -8.01
N LYS A 177 -21.86 -11.33 -6.85
CA LYS A 177 -22.58 -10.95 -5.64
C LYS A 177 -23.10 -9.54 -5.84
N ASP A 178 -24.40 -9.46 -6.02
CA ASP A 178 -25.20 -8.26 -5.88
C ASP A 178 -24.98 -7.71 -4.45
N ASP A 179 -24.61 -6.46 -4.34
CA ASP A 179 -24.32 -5.79 -3.06
C ASP A 179 -25.60 -5.66 -2.24
N GLY A 180 -25.95 -6.69 -1.51
CA GLY A 180 -26.92 -6.64 -0.43
C GLY A 180 -26.24 -6.16 0.84
N GLU A 181 -26.67 -4.99 1.31
CA GLU A 181 -26.32 -4.38 2.59
C GLU A 181 -26.37 -5.43 3.71
N GLN A 182 -25.21 -5.80 4.27
CA GLN A 182 -25.11 -6.47 5.56
C GLN A 182 -24.54 -5.48 6.56
N GLU A 183 -25.37 -5.21 7.57
CA GLU A 183 -25.06 -4.40 8.74
C GLU A 183 -23.73 -4.83 9.39
N LEU A 184 -22.89 -3.84 9.62
CA LEU A 184 -21.61 -3.94 10.31
C LEU A 184 -21.86 -4.25 11.81
N GLU A 185 -21.98 -5.51 12.17
CA GLU A 185 -21.64 -5.95 13.52
C GLU A 185 -20.11 -6.00 13.62
N GLY A 186 -19.57 -5.36 14.66
CA GLY A 186 -18.16 -5.10 14.87
C GLY A 186 -17.26 -6.33 14.70
N GLU A 187 -16.67 -6.47 13.54
CA GLU A 187 -15.54 -7.35 13.34
C GLU A 187 -14.34 -6.78 14.10
N GLN A 188 -13.97 -7.46 15.17
CA GLN A 188 -12.61 -7.40 15.69
C GLN A 188 -11.68 -7.54 14.48
N MET A 189 -10.86 -6.51 14.23
CA MET A 189 -9.78 -6.58 13.24
C MET A 189 -8.99 -7.85 13.55
N ASN A 190 -9.25 -8.92 12.80
CA ASN A 190 -8.31 -10.02 12.70
C ASN A 190 -7.02 -9.38 12.17
N ASP A 191 -5.97 -9.45 12.97
CA ASP A 191 -4.60 -9.21 12.54
C ASP A 191 -4.31 -10.17 11.37
N GLU A 192 -4.74 -9.81 10.17
CA GLU A 192 -4.26 -10.44 8.95
C GLU A 192 -2.76 -10.23 8.96
N LYS A 193 -2.02 -11.31 9.18
CA LYS A 193 -0.57 -11.33 9.23
C LYS A 193 -0.03 -10.86 7.88
N TRP A 194 0.22 -9.58 7.77
CA TRP A 194 0.89 -8.98 6.63
C TRP A 194 2.37 -9.32 6.73
N GLY A 195 2.82 -10.27 5.92
CA GLY A 195 4.21 -10.69 5.89
C GLY A 195 4.61 -11.09 4.49
N LEU A 196 5.92 -11.10 4.22
CA LEU A 196 6.47 -11.57 2.95
C LEU A 196 6.11 -13.04 2.68
N GLU A 197 5.75 -13.79 3.72
CA GLU A 197 5.26 -15.17 3.66
C GLU A 197 4.02 -15.35 2.76
N ASN A 198 3.16 -14.33 2.66
CA ASN A 198 1.97 -14.37 1.80
C ASN A 198 2.33 -14.38 0.30
N PHE A 199 3.53 -13.94 -0.04
CA PHE A 199 4.05 -13.93 -1.40
C PHE A 199 4.90 -15.16 -1.72
N LEU A 200 5.08 -16.09 -0.78
CA LEU A 200 5.81 -17.34 -1.04
C LEU A 200 5.06 -18.20 -2.06
N GLU A 201 5.70 -18.45 -3.20
CA GLU A 201 5.13 -19.18 -4.33
C GLU A 201 3.78 -18.61 -4.83
N SER A 202 3.49 -17.35 -4.51
CA SER A 202 2.31 -16.67 -5.01
C SER A 202 2.50 -16.25 -6.46
N TRP A 203 1.47 -16.44 -7.28
CA TRP A 203 1.42 -15.90 -8.63
C TRP A 203 1.22 -14.39 -8.67
N GLU A 204 0.65 -13.84 -7.59
CA GLU A 204 0.41 -12.41 -7.49
C GLU A 204 1.72 -11.65 -7.49
N LEU A 205 1.80 -10.62 -8.31
CA LEU A 205 2.95 -9.73 -8.46
C LEU A 205 4.28 -10.42 -8.79
N SER A 206 4.27 -11.74 -9.07
CA SER A 206 5.48 -12.46 -9.44
C SER A 206 6.04 -11.96 -10.78
N ASP A 207 7.35 -11.87 -10.88
CA ASP A 207 8.09 -11.35 -12.04
C ASP A 207 9.26 -12.26 -12.45
N VAL A 208 9.41 -13.42 -11.81
CA VAL A 208 10.30 -14.51 -12.16
C VAL A 208 9.61 -15.85 -11.96
N LEU A 209 9.93 -16.82 -12.83
CA LEU A 209 9.37 -18.17 -12.80
C LEU A 209 10.49 -19.21 -12.79
N PHE A 210 10.46 -20.10 -11.81
CA PHE A 210 11.31 -21.29 -11.80
C PHE A 210 10.58 -22.47 -12.44
N ILE A 211 11.26 -23.21 -13.32
CA ILE A 211 10.82 -24.51 -13.84
C ILE A 211 11.71 -25.58 -13.19
N VAL A 212 11.13 -26.39 -12.30
CA VAL A 212 11.90 -27.23 -11.37
C VAL A 212 11.65 -28.71 -11.60
N GLY A 213 12.74 -29.49 -11.54
CA GLY A 213 12.68 -30.94 -11.60
C GLY A 213 12.39 -31.49 -12.98
N LYS A 214 12.25 -32.81 -13.04
CA LYS A 214 11.87 -33.53 -14.26
C LYS A 214 10.41 -33.31 -14.63
N ASP A 215 9.58 -33.06 -13.63
CA ASP A 215 8.14 -32.84 -13.76
C ASP A 215 7.83 -31.38 -14.20
N GLU A 216 8.86 -30.54 -14.36
CA GLU A 216 8.76 -29.14 -14.81
C GLU A 216 7.76 -28.32 -14.00
N ARG A 217 7.77 -28.50 -12.68
CA ARG A 217 6.89 -27.74 -11.79
C ARG A 217 7.21 -26.26 -11.87
N LEU A 218 6.16 -25.45 -12.06
CA LEU A 218 6.24 -23.99 -12.10
C LEU A 218 6.20 -23.45 -10.67
N VAL A 219 7.17 -22.62 -10.33
CA VAL A 219 7.27 -21.98 -9.01
C VAL A 219 7.53 -20.49 -9.21
N PRO A 220 6.53 -19.63 -8.96
CA PRO A 220 6.67 -18.18 -9.09
C PRO A 220 7.47 -17.58 -7.92
N ALA A 221 8.13 -16.45 -8.16
CA ALA A 221 8.86 -15.70 -7.16
C ALA A 221 9.01 -14.21 -7.58
N HIS A 222 9.70 -13.41 -6.76
CA HIS A 222 9.85 -11.97 -6.93
C HIS A 222 11.32 -11.58 -7.01
N LYS A 223 11.74 -10.98 -8.13
CA LYS A 223 13.14 -10.62 -8.43
C LYS A 223 13.78 -9.78 -7.35
N VAL A 224 13.09 -8.74 -6.90
CA VAL A 224 13.61 -7.83 -5.87
C VAL A 224 13.92 -8.57 -4.56
N VAL A 225 13.06 -9.51 -4.15
CA VAL A 225 13.26 -10.31 -2.94
C VAL A 225 14.45 -11.26 -3.11
N LEU A 226 14.53 -11.95 -4.24
CA LEU A 226 15.63 -12.86 -4.55
C LEU A 226 16.97 -12.11 -4.61
N GLN A 227 17.02 -10.98 -5.32
CA GLN A 227 18.24 -10.20 -5.43
C GLN A 227 18.66 -9.52 -4.13
N ALA A 228 17.71 -9.16 -3.28
CA ALA A 228 18.04 -8.66 -1.95
C ALA A 228 18.58 -9.74 -1.01
N SER A 229 18.24 -11.02 -1.25
CA SER A 229 18.64 -12.15 -0.39
C SER A 229 19.89 -12.89 -0.88
N GLY A 230 20.13 -12.87 -2.19
CA GLY A 230 21.23 -13.61 -2.82
C GLY A 230 21.68 -13.02 -4.14
N ASN A 231 22.33 -13.81 -4.98
CA ASN A 231 22.77 -13.45 -6.32
C ASN A 231 22.16 -14.44 -7.34
N PHE A 232 20.96 -14.13 -7.79
CA PHE A 232 20.24 -14.95 -8.76
C PHE A 232 20.57 -14.48 -10.19
N PRO A 233 20.64 -15.38 -11.17
CA PRO A 233 20.93 -15.04 -12.57
C PRO A 233 19.70 -14.40 -13.23
N LEU A 234 19.31 -13.22 -12.78
CA LEU A 234 18.14 -12.48 -13.24
C LEU A 234 18.55 -11.41 -14.24
N SER A 235 17.74 -11.22 -15.29
CA SER A 235 17.93 -10.14 -16.23
C SER A 235 17.19 -8.88 -15.79
N LEU A 236 17.68 -7.71 -16.20
CA LEU A 236 16.96 -6.44 -16.02
C LEU A 236 15.75 -6.32 -16.96
N SER A 237 15.65 -7.23 -17.95
CA SER A 237 14.47 -7.33 -18.81
C SER A 237 13.30 -7.99 -18.08
N ASN A 238 12.08 -7.74 -18.57
CA ASN A 238 10.85 -8.13 -17.92
C ASN A 238 10.56 -9.65 -17.84
N GLU A 239 11.45 -10.50 -18.37
CA GLU A 239 11.21 -11.95 -18.42
C GLU A 239 12.38 -12.72 -17.89
N ASP A 240 12.14 -13.46 -16.82
CA ASP A 240 13.07 -14.47 -16.37
C ASP A 240 12.34 -15.78 -16.11
N VAL A 241 12.74 -16.78 -16.87
CA VAL A 241 12.38 -18.18 -16.63
C VAL A 241 13.66 -18.94 -16.32
N ILE A 242 13.80 -19.38 -15.09
CA ILE A 242 14.99 -20.10 -14.60
C ILE A 242 14.69 -21.60 -14.60
N GLN A 243 15.43 -22.36 -15.40
CA GLN A 243 15.28 -23.81 -15.47
C GLN A 243 16.22 -24.52 -14.49
N LEU A 244 15.65 -25.28 -13.57
CA LEU A 244 16.36 -26.05 -12.53
C LEU A 244 16.05 -27.55 -12.65
N GLN A 245 16.34 -28.16 -13.81
CA GLN A 245 15.99 -29.55 -14.09
C GLN A 245 16.62 -30.59 -13.13
N LYS A 246 17.78 -30.28 -12.55
CA LYS A 246 18.52 -31.15 -11.62
C LYS A 246 18.12 -31.02 -10.17
N ILE A 247 17.35 -29.98 -9.84
CA ILE A 247 16.92 -29.67 -8.48
C ILE A 247 15.49 -30.19 -8.28
N SER A 248 15.23 -30.85 -7.16
CA SER A 248 13.88 -31.27 -6.81
C SER A 248 13.09 -30.10 -6.17
N TYR A 249 11.77 -30.11 -6.38
CA TYR A 249 10.89 -29.09 -5.82
C TYR A 249 11.06 -28.85 -4.30
N PRO A 250 11.13 -29.89 -3.43
CA PRO A 250 11.30 -29.66 -1.99
C PRO A 250 12.57 -28.87 -1.62
N ILE A 251 13.63 -28.97 -2.42
CA ILE A 251 14.88 -28.21 -2.16
C ILE A 251 14.73 -26.74 -2.56
N LEU A 252 14.11 -26.46 -3.71
CA LEU A 252 13.81 -25.08 -4.09
C LEU A 252 12.80 -24.47 -3.11
N HIS A 253 11.74 -25.21 -2.76
CA HIS A 253 10.75 -24.77 -1.78
C HIS A 253 11.41 -24.38 -0.45
N ALA A 254 12.30 -25.21 0.07
CA ALA A 254 13.03 -24.93 1.32
C ALA A 254 13.89 -23.67 1.22
N LEU A 255 14.55 -23.44 0.08
CA LEU A 255 15.31 -22.21 -0.18
C LEU A 255 14.39 -20.97 -0.18
N LEU A 256 13.30 -21.01 -0.95
CA LEU A 256 12.35 -19.90 -1.03
C LEU A 256 11.65 -19.68 0.31
N GLN A 257 11.22 -20.73 0.99
CA GLN A 257 10.63 -20.62 2.32
C GLN A 257 11.57 -19.89 3.27
N TYR A 258 12.86 -20.25 3.29
CA TYR A 258 13.85 -19.53 4.12
C TYR A 258 13.96 -18.04 3.74
N ILE A 259 13.99 -17.73 2.45
CA ILE A 259 14.10 -16.33 1.98
C ILE A 259 12.86 -15.51 2.38
N TYR A 260 11.65 -16.06 2.25
CA TYR A 260 10.40 -15.34 2.46
C TYR A 260 9.92 -15.33 3.92
N THR A 261 10.32 -16.33 4.71
CA THR A 261 9.82 -16.49 6.10
C THR A 261 10.91 -16.44 7.16
N GLY A 262 12.19 -16.46 6.76
CA GLY A 262 13.32 -16.53 7.69
C GLY A 262 13.56 -17.93 8.29
N GLN A 263 12.73 -18.92 7.97
CA GLN A 263 12.83 -20.28 8.48
C GLN A 263 12.46 -21.32 7.43
N THR A 264 12.99 -22.53 7.55
CA THR A 264 12.63 -23.66 6.71
C THR A 264 12.86 -24.99 7.42
N GLN A 265 12.19 -26.03 6.92
CA GLN A 265 12.35 -27.40 7.41
C GLN A 265 12.88 -28.29 6.29
N ILE A 266 13.86 -29.12 6.60
CA ILE A 266 14.48 -30.02 5.63
C ILE A 266 14.92 -31.34 6.27
N SER A 267 14.94 -32.43 5.48
CA SER A 267 15.47 -33.72 5.92
C SER A 267 16.99 -33.76 5.81
N GLU A 268 17.64 -34.62 6.63
CA GLU A 268 19.09 -34.83 6.62
C GLU A 268 19.61 -35.17 5.21
N ALA A 269 18.88 -36.01 4.47
CA ALA A 269 19.27 -36.44 3.12
C ALA A 269 19.32 -35.26 2.11
N GLN A 270 18.54 -34.23 2.33
CA GLN A 270 18.40 -33.08 1.43
C GLN A 270 19.28 -31.89 1.83
N LEU A 271 19.84 -31.88 3.05
CA LEU A 271 20.64 -30.76 3.58
C LEU A 271 21.83 -30.42 2.66
N GLY A 272 22.54 -31.43 2.15
CA GLY A 272 23.66 -31.23 1.22
C GLY A 272 23.25 -30.56 -0.10
N SER A 273 22.07 -30.95 -0.62
CA SER A 273 21.52 -30.35 -1.85
C SER A 273 21.03 -28.94 -1.63
N LEU A 274 20.40 -28.67 -0.48
CA LEU A 274 20.00 -27.31 -0.10
C LEU A 274 21.22 -26.39 0.06
N ARG A 275 22.28 -26.87 0.74
CA ARG A 275 23.53 -26.12 0.85
C ARG A 275 24.14 -25.80 -0.51
N ALA A 276 24.18 -26.78 -1.43
CA ALA A 276 24.73 -26.57 -2.77
C ALA A 276 23.92 -25.54 -3.57
N LEU A 277 22.58 -25.57 -3.49
CA LEU A 277 21.71 -24.61 -4.15
C LEU A 277 21.86 -23.21 -3.53
N SER A 278 21.93 -23.13 -2.20
CA SER A 278 22.13 -21.86 -1.48
C SER A 278 23.48 -21.22 -1.81
N LEU A 279 24.52 -22.03 -1.99
CA LEU A 279 25.85 -21.56 -2.41
C LEU A 279 25.83 -21.08 -3.87
N GLN A 280 25.12 -21.79 -4.75
CA GLN A 280 24.95 -21.38 -6.15
C GLN A 280 24.31 -19.99 -6.30
N PHE A 281 23.33 -19.69 -5.44
CA PHE A 281 22.64 -18.40 -5.43
C PHE A 281 23.16 -17.41 -4.39
N GLU A 282 24.29 -17.72 -3.76
CA GLU A 282 24.97 -16.87 -2.77
C GLU A 282 24.08 -16.45 -1.58
N VAL A 283 23.12 -17.30 -1.18
CA VAL A 283 22.33 -17.08 0.05
C VAL A 283 23.16 -17.47 1.25
N MET A 284 24.19 -16.67 1.56
CA MET A 284 25.24 -17.00 2.53
C MET A 284 24.75 -17.31 3.95
N PRO A 285 23.69 -16.62 4.49
CA PRO A 285 23.15 -17.00 5.79
C PRO A 285 22.65 -18.45 5.84
N LEU A 286 21.99 -18.94 4.80
CA LEU A 286 21.50 -20.32 4.73
C LEU A 286 22.66 -21.32 4.54
N VAL A 287 23.67 -20.97 3.76
CA VAL A 287 24.90 -21.80 3.61
C VAL A 287 25.51 -22.04 4.98
N LYS A 288 25.70 -20.99 5.77
CA LYS A 288 26.27 -21.08 7.13
C LYS A 288 25.40 -21.96 8.05
N GLN A 289 24.09 -21.78 8.02
CA GLN A 289 23.15 -22.60 8.82
C GLN A 289 23.22 -24.09 8.44
N CYS A 290 23.30 -24.39 7.15
CA CYS A 290 23.47 -25.77 6.67
C CYS A 290 24.79 -26.38 7.16
N GLU A 291 25.89 -25.63 7.16
CA GLU A 291 27.20 -26.07 7.61
C GLU A 291 27.21 -26.33 9.12
N GLU A 292 26.75 -25.40 9.93
CA GLU A 292 26.62 -25.53 11.37
C GLU A 292 25.76 -26.73 11.77
N THR A 293 24.63 -26.93 11.04
CA THR A 293 23.73 -28.05 11.27
C THR A 293 24.41 -29.38 10.91
N ALA A 294 25.13 -29.44 9.78
CA ALA A 294 25.87 -30.64 9.38
C ALA A 294 26.96 -31.01 10.38
N GLU A 295 27.64 -30.01 10.97
CA GLU A 295 28.65 -30.25 12.02
C GLU A 295 28.02 -30.77 13.31
N ARG A 296 26.89 -30.19 13.74
CA ARG A 296 26.15 -30.69 14.93
C ARG A 296 25.72 -32.15 14.74
N PHE A 297 25.33 -32.56 13.54
CA PHE A 297 24.99 -33.94 13.20
C PHE A 297 26.20 -34.88 13.31
N LYS A 298 27.35 -34.46 12.79
CA LYS A 298 28.60 -35.28 12.91
C LYS A 298 28.99 -35.54 14.35
N LEU A 299 28.80 -34.55 15.22
CA LEU A 299 29.13 -34.63 16.65
C LEU A 299 28.13 -35.48 17.45
N ASN A 300 26.85 -35.50 17.06
CA ASN A 300 25.76 -36.10 17.82
C ASN A 300 25.08 -37.29 17.13
N LYS A 301 25.77 -38.04 16.31
CA LYS A 301 25.24 -39.17 15.50
C LYS A 301 24.42 -40.21 16.30
N LYS A 302 24.55 -40.25 17.63
CA LYS A 302 23.83 -41.19 18.51
C LYS A 302 22.47 -40.67 19.02
N LEU A 303 22.14 -39.40 18.80
CA LEU A 303 20.96 -38.75 19.37
C LEU A 303 19.82 -38.48 18.38
N PHE A 304 20.08 -38.66 17.09
CA PHE A 304 19.08 -38.33 16.06
C PHE A 304 18.59 -39.62 15.39
N ASP A 305 17.28 -39.84 15.53
CA ASP A 305 16.53 -40.85 14.75
C ASP A 305 16.53 -40.47 13.28
N SER A 306 16.94 -41.37 12.41
CA SER A 306 16.94 -41.21 10.96
C SER A 306 15.51 -41.02 10.47
N GLY A 307 15.15 -39.76 10.18
CA GLY A 307 13.83 -39.40 9.63
C GLY A 307 13.23 -38.10 10.17
N LYS A 308 13.85 -37.45 11.15
CA LYS A 308 13.37 -36.15 11.65
C LYS A 308 13.71 -35.02 10.67
N SER A 309 12.74 -34.14 10.41
CA SER A 309 12.98 -32.85 9.75
C SER A 309 13.77 -31.93 10.67
N MET A 310 14.66 -31.16 10.07
CA MET A 310 15.50 -30.17 10.76
C MET A 310 14.96 -28.78 10.43
N GLU A 311 14.89 -27.95 11.45
CA GLU A 311 14.52 -26.54 11.30
C GLU A 311 15.79 -25.70 11.16
N LEU A 312 15.82 -24.86 10.15
CA LEU A 312 16.84 -23.85 9.89
C LEU A 312 16.19 -22.49 10.00
N SER A 313 16.69 -21.63 10.89
CA SER A 313 16.12 -20.32 11.13
C SER A 313 17.16 -19.22 11.00
N TYR A 314 16.79 -18.08 10.42
CA TYR A 314 17.64 -16.90 10.32
C TYR A 314 17.99 -16.39 11.74
N PRO A 315 19.23 -16.00 12.04
CA PRO A 315 19.66 -15.69 13.40
C PRO A 315 18.88 -14.58 14.11
N SER A 316 18.34 -13.63 13.35
CA SER A 316 17.51 -12.53 13.89
C SER A 316 16.02 -12.85 13.91
N PHE A 317 15.63 -14.06 13.48
CA PHE A 317 14.22 -14.48 13.44
C PHE A 317 13.66 -14.59 14.86
N GLN A 318 12.54 -13.89 15.10
CA GLN A 318 11.77 -13.99 16.34
C GLN A 318 10.35 -14.42 15.99
N PRO A 319 9.91 -15.63 16.40
CA PRO A 319 8.53 -16.05 16.21
C PRO A 319 7.60 -15.08 16.93
N HIS A 320 6.51 -14.73 16.30
CA HIS A 320 5.49 -13.78 16.79
C HIS A 320 5.87 -12.29 16.77
N CYS A 321 6.92 -11.88 16.07
CA CYS A 321 7.17 -10.46 15.79
C CYS A 321 6.44 -10.03 14.53
N CYS A 322 5.54 -9.06 14.65
CA CYS A 322 4.81 -8.49 13.50
C CYS A 322 5.68 -7.64 12.56
N MET A 323 6.95 -7.38 12.91
CA MET A 323 7.91 -6.54 12.18
C MET A 323 9.03 -7.36 11.53
N ALA A 324 8.68 -8.43 10.82
CA ALA A 324 9.66 -9.34 10.23
C ALA A 324 10.48 -8.73 9.07
N PHE A 325 9.89 -7.85 8.28
CA PHE A 325 10.53 -7.28 7.10
C PHE A 325 11.20 -5.93 7.40
N PRO A 326 12.42 -5.68 6.91
CA PRO A 326 13.36 -6.65 6.34
C PRO A 326 14.29 -7.29 7.39
N SER A 327 14.23 -6.86 8.68
CA SER A 327 15.25 -7.11 9.70
C SER A 327 15.34 -8.56 10.17
N GLN A 328 14.25 -9.30 10.12
CA GLN A 328 14.17 -10.71 10.58
C GLN A 328 14.28 -11.72 9.45
N LEU A 329 14.49 -11.26 8.24
CA LEU A 329 14.63 -12.08 7.04
C LEU A 329 16.05 -12.05 6.52
N PRO A 330 16.49 -13.05 5.75
CA PRO A 330 17.81 -13.08 5.15
C PRO A 330 17.94 -12.07 3.98
N ILE A 331 17.44 -10.85 4.20
CA ILE A 331 17.43 -9.75 3.24
C ILE A 331 18.52 -8.76 3.57
N ASN A 332 19.38 -8.46 2.61
CA ASN A 332 20.39 -7.43 2.75
C ASN A 332 19.78 -6.04 2.51
N VAL A 333 19.49 -5.32 3.61
CA VAL A 333 18.88 -4.00 3.59
C VAL A 333 19.65 -2.98 2.73
N LYS A 334 20.99 -3.05 2.73
CA LYS A 334 21.81 -2.14 1.90
C LYS A 334 21.57 -2.41 0.40
N ARG A 335 21.51 -3.69 0.04
CA ARG A 335 21.24 -4.12 -1.34
C ARG A 335 19.80 -3.78 -1.76
N LEU A 336 18.82 -4.00 -0.86
CA LEU A 336 17.43 -3.62 -1.10
C LEU A 336 17.26 -2.10 -1.33
N LYS A 337 17.93 -1.27 -0.53
CA LYS A 337 17.99 0.18 -0.72
C LYS A 337 18.67 0.56 -2.05
N GLN A 338 19.72 -0.14 -2.44
CA GLN A 338 20.37 0.09 -3.72
C GLN A 338 19.41 -0.20 -4.88
N LEU A 339 18.69 -1.32 -4.85
CA LEU A 339 17.67 -1.66 -5.86
C LEU A 339 16.57 -0.59 -5.97
N GLN A 340 16.15 -0.01 -4.84
CA GLN A 340 15.23 1.13 -4.83
C GLN A 340 15.82 2.36 -5.54
N LEU A 341 17.09 2.68 -5.27
CA LEU A 341 17.74 3.88 -5.83
C LEU A 341 18.04 3.75 -7.31
N THR A 342 18.44 2.55 -7.76
CA THR A 342 18.76 2.30 -9.18
C THR A 342 17.52 2.04 -10.02
N GLY A 343 16.41 1.62 -9.40
CA GLY A 343 15.22 1.15 -10.10
C GLY A 343 15.40 -0.20 -10.79
N ASP A 344 16.49 -0.94 -10.49
CA ASP A 344 16.72 -2.26 -11.06
C ASP A 344 15.59 -3.23 -10.66
N TYR A 345 15.08 -3.97 -11.63
CA TYR A 345 13.92 -4.88 -11.49
C TYR A 345 12.60 -4.20 -11.11
N SER A 346 12.50 -2.88 -11.22
CA SER A 346 11.24 -2.16 -10.98
C SER A 346 10.15 -2.59 -11.95
N ASP A 347 8.93 -2.67 -11.47
CA ASP A 347 7.74 -3.03 -12.24
C ASP A 347 6.65 -1.95 -12.18
N ILE A 348 6.90 -0.84 -11.45
CA ILE A 348 6.01 0.31 -11.32
C ILE A 348 6.78 1.63 -11.28
N ASN A 349 6.27 2.62 -12.00
CA ASN A 349 6.74 4.01 -11.97
C ASN A 349 5.71 4.87 -11.23
N ILE A 350 6.16 5.63 -10.24
CA ILE A 350 5.30 6.54 -9.49
C ILE A 350 5.55 7.98 -9.93
N TYR A 351 4.47 8.62 -10.35
CA TYR A 351 4.43 10.03 -10.72
C TYR A 351 3.64 10.81 -9.67
N ILE A 352 4.13 11.98 -9.29
CA ILE A 352 3.40 12.92 -8.44
C ILE A 352 3.03 14.13 -9.29
N GLU A 353 1.79 14.58 -9.18
CA GLU A 353 1.27 15.73 -9.91
C GLU A 353 2.15 16.97 -9.67
N GLY A 354 2.51 17.67 -10.75
CA GLY A 354 3.40 18.82 -10.70
C GLY A 354 4.90 18.51 -10.55
N HIS A 355 5.30 17.25 -10.25
CA HIS A 355 6.70 16.86 -10.01
C HIS A 355 7.22 15.79 -10.99
N GLY A 356 6.34 15.16 -11.77
CA GLY A 356 6.72 14.13 -12.74
C GLY A 356 7.09 12.80 -12.09
N LEU A 357 8.01 12.05 -12.72
CA LEU A 357 8.48 10.75 -12.20
C LEU A 357 9.31 10.94 -10.93
N VAL A 358 8.82 10.38 -9.82
CA VAL A 358 9.48 10.47 -8.51
C VAL A 358 10.31 9.23 -8.19
N ALA A 359 9.79 8.03 -8.52
CA ALA A 359 10.50 6.79 -8.22
C ALA A 359 10.08 5.64 -9.15
N GLN A 360 11.03 4.70 -9.36
CA GLN A 360 10.81 3.41 -10.00
C GLN A 360 10.88 2.34 -8.90
N LEU A 361 9.78 1.61 -8.66
CA LEU A 361 9.58 0.81 -7.47
C LEU A 361 9.13 -0.61 -7.81
N HIS A 362 8.88 -1.40 -6.76
CA HIS A 362 8.51 -2.81 -6.83
C HIS A 362 7.14 -3.01 -6.19
N LYS A 363 6.16 -3.46 -6.98
CA LYS A 363 4.78 -3.67 -6.53
C LYS A 363 4.69 -4.56 -5.29
N VAL A 364 5.48 -5.64 -5.24
CA VAL A 364 5.50 -6.55 -4.09
C VAL A 364 5.93 -5.85 -2.80
N ILE A 365 6.90 -4.92 -2.84
CA ILE A 365 7.34 -4.18 -1.66
C ILE A 365 6.27 -3.18 -1.19
N LEU A 366 5.63 -2.49 -2.12
CA LEU A 366 4.53 -1.58 -1.78
C LEU A 366 3.34 -2.34 -1.20
N SER A 367 2.98 -3.47 -1.80
CA SER A 367 1.87 -4.33 -1.36
C SER A 367 2.12 -5.00 -0.02
N LEU A 368 3.38 -5.25 0.33
CA LEU A 368 3.77 -5.82 1.62
C LEU A 368 3.38 -4.93 2.81
N TRP A 369 3.42 -3.62 2.62
CA TRP A 369 3.19 -2.64 3.69
C TRP A 369 1.82 -1.96 3.64
N SER A 370 1.13 -2.04 2.50
CA SER A 370 -0.04 -1.22 2.22
C SER A 370 -1.15 -2.03 1.57
N VAL A 371 -2.28 -2.17 2.27
CA VAL A 371 -3.50 -2.77 1.72
C VAL A 371 -4.02 -2.01 0.49
N PRO A 372 -4.09 -0.67 0.50
CA PRO A 372 -4.45 0.09 -0.69
C PRO A 372 -3.58 -0.21 -1.91
N PHE A 373 -2.25 -0.25 -1.76
CA PHE A 373 -1.38 -0.63 -2.86
C PHE A 373 -1.57 -2.09 -3.30
N SER A 374 -1.72 -3.01 -2.35
CA SER A 374 -1.99 -4.42 -2.67
C SER A 374 -3.27 -4.54 -3.50
N LYS A 375 -4.37 -3.96 -3.06
CA LYS A 375 -5.63 -3.95 -3.81
C LYS A 375 -5.50 -3.27 -5.17
N MET A 376 -4.81 -2.13 -5.26
CA MET A 376 -4.57 -1.42 -6.52
C MET A 376 -3.87 -2.31 -7.57
N PHE A 377 -2.93 -3.14 -7.13
CA PHE A 377 -2.15 -3.98 -8.06
C PHE A 377 -2.76 -5.35 -8.34
N THR A 378 -3.73 -5.82 -7.54
CA THR A 378 -4.29 -7.18 -7.65
C THR A 378 -5.76 -7.25 -8.02
N ASN A 379 -6.51 -6.14 -7.95
CA ASN A 379 -7.96 -6.11 -8.18
C ASN A 379 -8.41 -6.27 -9.66
N GLY A 380 -7.48 -6.40 -10.61
CA GLY A 380 -7.80 -6.55 -12.03
C GLY A 380 -8.24 -5.26 -12.75
N MET A 381 -8.27 -4.11 -12.07
CA MET A 381 -8.55 -2.80 -12.68
C MET A 381 -7.39 -2.32 -13.57
N SER A 382 -7.51 -1.13 -14.16
CA SER A 382 -6.50 -0.55 -15.06
C SER A 382 -5.12 -0.46 -14.41
N GLU A 383 -5.07 -0.10 -13.13
CA GLU A 383 -3.85 0.09 -12.34
C GLU A 383 -3.09 -1.23 -12.10
N SER A 384 -3.81 -2.35 -11.98
CA SER A 384 -3.19 -3.67 -11.78
C SER A 384 -2.32 -4.07 -12.97
N SER A 385 -2.71 -3.69 -14.18
CA SER A 385 -1.99 -3.96 -15.43
C SER A 385 -1.07 -2.82 -15.86
N SER A 386 -1.18 -1.64 -15.22
CA SER A 386 -0.32 -0.48 -15.51
C SER A 386 1.05 -0.64 -14.88
N SER A 387 2.06 -0.11 -15.57
CA SER A 387 3.39 0.13 -15.02
C SER A 387 3.56 1.55 -14.49
N GLU A 388 2.49 2.34 -14.45
CA GLU A 388 2.52 3.75 -14.04
C GLU A 388 1.36 4.05 -13.09
N VAL A 389 1.65 4.79 -12.02
CA VAL A 389 0.67 5.30 -11.06
C VAL A 389 0.90 6.79 -10.88
N PHE A 390 -0.18 7.56 -10.92
CA PHE A 390 -0.19 9.00 -10.73
C PHE A 390 -0.85 9.32 -9.38
N LEU A 391 -0.12 10.03 -8.52
CA LEU A 391 -0.58 10.44 -7.21
C LEU A 391 -0.83 11.96 -7.22
N SER A 392 -2.01 12.39 -6.74
CA SER A 392 -2.36 13.78 -6.49
C SER A 392 -2.26 14.09 -4.99
N ASP A 393 -2.07 15.37 -4.66
CA ASP A 393 -2.05 15.88 -3.29
C ASP A 393 -1.04 15.20 -2.34
N VAL A 394 0.09 14.76 -2.88
CA VAL A 394 1.16 14.07 -2.13
C VAL A 394 2.42 14.94 -2.10
N SER A 395 2.97 15.19 -0.90
CA SER A 395 4.29 15.83 -0.76
C SER A 395 5.40 14.88 -1.21
N PRO A 396 6.22 15.25 -2.21
CA PRO A 396 7.32 14.41 -2.69
C PRO A 396 8.35 14.08 -1.61
N GLU A 397 8.59 15.02 -0.69
CA GLU A 397 9.53 14.85 0.43
C GLU A 397 8.99 13.81 1.43
N ALA A 398 7.73 13.92 1.84
CA ALA A 398 7.09 12.94 2.71
C ALA A 398 7.01 11.56 2.04
N PHE A 399 6.70 11.51 0.74
CA PHE A 399 6.68 10.26 -0.01
C PHE A 399 8.05 9.58 -0.06
N LYS A 400 9.14 10.35 -0.25
CA LYS A 400 10.51 9.81 -0.19
C LYS A 400 10.86 9.24 1.18
N VAL A 401 10.42 9.88 2.27
CA VAL A 401 10.60 9.35 3.63
C VAL A 401 9.84 8.04 3.80
N MET A 402 8.57 7.99 3.37
CA MET A 402 7.78 6.77 3.37
C MET A 402 8.48 5.66 2.57
N LEU A 403 8.98 5.94 1.36
CA LEU A 403 9.72 4.95 0.57
C LEU A 403 10.98 4.44 1.28
N LYS A 404 11.77 5.33 1.90
CA LYS A 404 12.92 4.90 2.71
C LYS A 404 12.50 3.92 3.81
N PHE A 405 11.36 4.16 4.45
CA PHE A 405 10.80 3.25 5.44
C PHE A 405 10.39 1.91 4.83
N LEU A 406 9.64 1.88 3.73
CA LEU A 406 9.16 0.64 3.09
C LEU A 406 10.31 -0.30 2.70
N TYR A 407 11.49 0.26 2.36
CA TYR A 407 12.67 -0.52 1.97
C TYR A 407 13.68 -0.75 3.10
N SER A 408 13.50 -0.18 4.28
CA SER A 408 14.44 -0.33 5.39
C SER A 408 13.81 -0.80 6.70
N GLY A 409 12.51 -0.65 6.85
CA GLY A 409 11.81 -0.88 8.12
C GLY A 409 12.12 0.15 9.20
N VAL A 410 12.81 1.25 8.88
CA VAL A 410 13.25 2.26 9.86
C VAL A 410 12.85 3.65 9.40
N LEU A 411 12.13 4.39 10.26
CA LEU A 411 11.84 5.79 10.04
C LEU A 411 13.14 6.61 10.20
N SER A 412 13.53 7.31 9.13
CA SER A 412 14.71 8.17 9.12
C SER A 412 14.32 9.52 8.54
N LEU A 413 14.27 10.51 9.42
CA LEU A 413 14.11 11.92 9.08
C LEU A 413 15.51 12.54 9.10
N GLU A 414 15.89 13.18 8.02
CA GLU A 414 17.13 13.97 8.00
C GLU A 414 16.93 15.21 8.88
N ASP A 415 18.00 15.76 9.47
CA ASP A 415 17.97 16.97 10.30
C ASP A 415 17.50 18.19 9.47
N SER A 416 16.20 18.25 9.19
CA SER A 416 15.59 19.38 8.48
C SER A 416 15.08 20.40 9.48
N VAL A 417 15.20 21.67 9.13
CA VAL A 417 14.68 22.80 9.94
C VAL A 417 13.16 22.68 10.17
N GLU A 418 12.47 21.90 9.33
CA GLU A 418 11.02 21.68 9.36
C GLU A 418 10.65 20.24 9.80
N PHE A 419 11.40 19.67 10.73
CA PHE A 419 11.22 18.30 11.22
C PHE A 419 9.75 17.98 11.58
N GLY A 420 9.09 18.85 12.34
CA GLY A 420 7.70 18.63 12.79
C GLY A 420 6.70 18.60 11.64
N THR A 421 6.84 19.51 10.68
CA THR A 421 5.95 19.60 9.51
C THR A 421 6.12 18.40 8.60
N LEU A 422 7.35 17.98 8.34
CA LEU A 422 7.63 16.80 7.53
C LEU A 422 7.11 15.52 8.20
N LEU A 423 7.31 15.37 9.50
CA LEU A 423 6.83 14.21 10.26
C LEU A 423 5.29 14.09 10.21
N LEU A 424 4.59 15.24 10.34
CA LEU A 424 3.13 15.27 10.16
C LEU A 424 2.71 14.87 8.74
N GLN A 425 3.36 15.38 7.72
CA GLN A 425 3.07 14.98 6.33
C GLN A 425 3.29 13.49 6.11
N VAL A 426 4.33 12.90 6.71
CA VAL A 426 4.60 11.46 6.64
C VAL A 426 3.53 10.67 7.39
N LEU A 427 3.08 11.16 8.56
CA LEU A 427 1.97 10.55 9.31
C LEU A 427 0.69 10.48 8.47
N LEU A 428 0.28 11.61 7.88
CA LEU A 428 -0.92 11.70 7.05
C LEU A 428 -0.83 10.77 5.83
N LEU A 429 0.35 10.72 5.22
CA LEU A 429 0.61 9.86 4.08
C LEU A 429 0.57 8.37 4.48
N ALA A 430 1.11 8.03 5.65
CA ALA A 430 1.06 6.67 6.19
C ALA A 430 -0.38 6.22 6.48
N ASP A 431 -1.22 7.11 6.98
CA ASP A 431 -2.66 6.86 7.17
C ASP A 431 -3.36 6.68 5.82
N GLN A 432 -3.18 7.60 4.89
CA GLN A 432 -3.78 7.57 3.54
C GLN A 432 -3.46 6.27 2.79
N PHE A 433 -2.22 5.81 2.85
CA PHE A 433 -1.79 4.57 2.20
C PHE A 433 -1.88 3.33 3.09
N GLY A 434 -2.43 3.45 4.30
CA GLY A 434 -2.63 2.33 5.22
C GLY A 434 -1.33 1.65 5.65
N VAL A 435 -0.21 2.40 5.76
CA VAL A 435 1.08 1.87 6.22
C VAL A 435 1.13 1.92 7.74
N THR A 436 0.43 1.00 8.38
CA THR A 436 0.16 0.99 9.84
C THR A 436 1.42 1.11 10.70
N HIS A 437 2.50 0.41 10.34
CA HIS A 437 3.74 0.45 11.12
C HIS A 437 4.44 1.81 11.03
N LEU A 438 4.48 2.42 9.85
CA LEU A 438 5.02 3.78 9.70
C LEU A 438 4.18 4.79 10.48
N TYR A 439 2.85 4.65 10.41
CA TYR A 439 1.92 5.46 11.18
C TYR A 439 2.23 5.38 12.68
N GLN A 440 2.38 4.17 13.22
CA GLN A 440 2.71 3.95 14.64
C GLN A 440 4.06 4.57 15.04
N GLU A 441 5.10 4.42 14.21
CA GLU A 441 6.41 5.03 14.46
C GLU A 441 6.35 6.57 14.38
N CYS A 442 5.56 7.13 13.45
CA CYS A 442 5.33 8.57 13.38
C CYS A 442 4.60 9.08 14.63
N CYS A 443 3.53 8.39 15.08
CA CYS A 443 2.81 8.74 16.31
C CYS A 443 3.75 8.75 17.51
N LYS A 444 4.55 7.70 17.67
CA LYS A 444 5.51 7.58 18.77
C LYS A 444 6.52 8.74 18.75
N THR A 445 7.11 9.02 17.58
CA THR A 445 8.09 10.10 17.41
C THR A 445 7.46 11.47 17.68
N LEU A 446 6.23 11.72 17.22
CA LEU A 446 5.50 12.95 17.49
C LEU A 446 5.26 13.14 18.98
N LEU A 447 4.83 12.09 19.70
CA LEU A 447 4.60 12.15 21.13
C LEU A 447 5.90 12.38 21.92
N GLU A 448 7.01 11.79 21.49
CA GLU A 448 8.33 12.00 22.10
C GLU A 448 8.86 13.43 21.87
N CYS A 449 8.53 14.06 20.73
CA CYS A 449 8.96 15.41 20.37
C CYS A 449 7.93 16.50 20.70
N LEU A 450 6.80 16.14 21.35
CA LEU A 450 5.74 17.07 21.66
C LEU A 450 6.21 18.12 22.68
N SER A 451 6.25 19.38 22.27
CA SER A 451 6.60 20.53 23.07
C SER A 451 5.46 21.54 23.13
N GLU A 452 5.61 22.55 23.98
CA GLU A 452 4.65 23.66 24.09
C GLU A 452 4.55 24.47 22.80
N ASP A 453 5.63 24.54 22.01
CA ASP A 453 5.67 25.28 20.74
C ASP A 453 5.05 24.48 19.59
N SER A 454 5.14 23.14 19.63
CA SER A 454 4.65 22.27 18.55
C SER A 454 3.21 21.80 18.75
N VAL A 455 2.65 21.96 19.96
CA VAL A 455 1.32 21.39 20.31
C VAL A 455 0.19 21.93 19.44
N CYS A 456 0.13 23.23 19.16
CA CYS A 456 -0.94 23.82 18.35
C CYS A 456 -0.89 23.37 16.88
N PRO A 457 0.25 23.46 16.17
CA PRO A 457 0.35 22.95 14.80
C PRO A 457 0.02 21.48 14.67
N ILE A 458 0.45 20.65 15.62
CA ILE A 458 0.15 19.20 15.61
C ILE A 458 -1.35 18.99 15.82
N LEU A 459 -1.94 19.59 16.85
CA LEU A 459 -3.36 19.47 17.16
C LEU A 459 -4.22 19.89 15.97
N GLN A 460 -3.89 21.01 15.34
CA GLN A 460 -4.61 21.51 14.17
C GLN A 460 -4.53 20.57 12.95
N ALA A 461 -3.39 19.89 12.77
CA ALA A 461 -3.20 18.97 11.67
C ALA A 461 -3.91 17.62 11.88
N VAL A 462 -4.07 17.17 13.13
CA VAL A 462 -4.64 15.83 13.45
C VAL A 462 -6.12 15.86 13.82
N SER A 463 -6.70 17.02 14.15
CA SER A 463 -8.08 17.16 14.64
C SER A 463 -9.17 16.62 13.71
N SER A 464 -8.90 16.53 12.41
CA SER A 464 -9.85 15.99 11.43
C SER A 464 -9.66 14.50 11.11
N ILE A 465 -8.72 13.82 11.80
CA ILE A 465 -8.29 12.46 11.45
C ILE A 465 -8.68 11.50 12.57
N PRO A 466 -9.71 10.66 12.37
CA PRO A 466 -10.21 9.76 13.43
C PRO A 466 -9.15 8.81 14.00
N SER A 467 -8.19 8.37 13.16
CA SER A 467 -7.11 7.49 13.59
C SER A 467 -6.13 8.17 14.56
N CYS A 468 -6.05 9.52 14.58
CA CYS A 468 -5.12 10.31 15.38
C CYS A 468 -5.65 10.71 16.77
N LYS A 469 -6.79 10.16 17.20
CA LYS A 469 -7.46 10.57 18.45
C LYS A 469 -6.55 10.56 19.69
N LEU A 470 -5.67 9.59 19.82
CA LEU A 470 -4.72 9.51 20.94
C LEU A 470 -3.71 10.69 20.93
N ILE A 471 -3.27 11.11 19.74
CA ILE A 471 -2.38 12.27 19.59
C ILE A 471 -3.15 13.55 19.95
N GLU A 472 -4.39 13.67 19.47
CA GLU A 472 -5.29 14.78 19.75
C GLU A 472 -5.48 14.96 21.26
N GLU A 473 -5.93 13.91 21.97
CA GLU A 473 -6.11 13.92 23.42
C GLU A 473 -4.81 14.26 24.19
N THR A 474 -3.67 13.77 23.70
CA THR A 474 -2.36 14.07 24.32
C THR A 474 -1.95 15.52 24.11
N CYS A 475 -2.23 16.08 22.93
CA CYS A 475 -1.99 17.49 22.62
C CYS A 475 -2.90 18.41 23.45
N GLU A 476 -4.19 18.12 23.54
CA GLU A 476 -5.15 18.87 24.36
C GLU A 476 -4.70 18.90 25.83
N ARG A 477 -4.31 17.76 26.37
CA ARG A 477 -3.77 17.65 27.72
C ARG A 477 -2.50 18.45 27.91
N LYS A 478 -1.53 18.34 27.00
CA LYS A 478 -0.26 19.09 27.06
C LYS A 478 -0.51 20.59 26.99
N PHE A 479 -1.41 21.02 26.11
CA PHE A 479 -1.81 22.43 26.03
C PHE A 479 -2.44 22.91 27.34
N ALA A 480 -3.38 22.16 27.89
CA ALA A 480 -4.06 22.50 29.15
C ALA A 480 -3.08 22.63 30.34
N MET A 481 -2.11 21.73 30.44
CA MET A 481 -1.06 21.79 31.46
C MET A 481 -0.15 23.02 31.32
N HIS A 482 0.08 23.50 30.10
CA HIS A 482 0.95 24.64 29.79
C HIS A 482 0.18 25.83 29.19
N PHE A 483 -1.07 26.00 29.59
CA PHE A 483 -2.03 26.94 29.00
C PHE A 483 -1.49 28.35 28.86
N ASP A 484 -0.89 28.89 29.94
CA ASP A 484 -0.36 30.26 29.93
C ASP A 484 0.73 30.46 28.87
N TYR A 485 1.62 29.49 28.71
CA TYR A 485 2.66 29.53 27.70
C TYR A 485 2.08 29.43 26.28
N CYS A 486 1.24 28.44 26.03
CA CYS A 486 0.65 28.20 24.72
C CYS A 486 -0.22 29.39 24.23
N THR A 487 -0.86 30.15 25.15
CA THR A 487 -1.71 31.28 24.80
C THR A 487 -0.99 32.63 24.75
N THR A 488 0.25 32.72 25.22
CA THR A 488 1.04 33.95 25.22
C THR A 488 2.22 33.93 24.25
N SER A 489 2.93 32.79 24.14
CA SER A 489 4.14 32.67 23.33
C SER A 489 3.84 32.28 21.89
N SER A 490 2.86 31.41 21.66
CA SER A 490 2.39 31.04 20.34
C SER A 490 0.93 31.42 20.16
N LEU A 491 0.65 32.33 19.23
CA LEU A 491 -0.72 32.72 18.91
C LEU A 491 -1.41 31.77 17.92
N ASP A 492 -0.84 30.59 17.66
CA ASP A 492 -1.42 29.64 16.71
C ASP A 492 -2.68 28.97 17.27
N PHE A 493 -2.90 28.99 18.58
CA PHE A 493 -4.13 28.50 19.21
C PHE A 493 -5.41 29.20 18.70
N ILE A 494 -5.33 30.44 18.20
CA ILE A 494 -6.48 31.13 17.62
C ILE A 494 -7.02 30.47 16.36
N LEU A 495 -6.24 29.59 15.74
CA LEU A 495 -6.59 28.82 14.56
C LEU A 495 -7.22 27.46 14.89
N LEU A 496 -7.18 27.03 16.17
CA LEU A 496 -7.82 25.79 16.61
C LEU A 496 -9.33 25.84 16.33
N ASP A 497 -9.90 24.69 16.04
CA ASP A 497 -11.35 24.56 15.93
C ASP A 497 -12.05 24.72 17.28
N GLU A 498 -13.35 24.86 17.25
CA GLU A 498 -14.19 25.06 18.43
C GLU A 498 -14.13 23.88 19.38
N THR A 499 -14.14 22.66 18.84
CA THR A 499 -14.15 21.43 19.63
C THR A 499 -12.87 21.28 20.44
N ASN A 500 -11.71 21.42 19.77
CA ASN A 500 -10.41 21.29 20.42
C ASN A 500 -10.19 22.38 21.47
N PHE A 501 -10.56 23.63 21.14
CA PHE A 501 -10.41 24.73 22.08
C PHE A 501 -11.34 24.56 23.29
N SER A 502 -12.57 24.05 23.08
CA SER A 502 -13.51 23.70 24.15
C SER A 502 -12.95 22.59 25.06
N ASN A 503 -12.42 21.51 24.47
CA ASN A 503 -11.82 20.40 25.23
C ASN A 503 -10.64 20.87 26.10
N ILE A 504 -9.81 21.78 25.56
CA ILE A 504 -8.68 22.35 26.30
C ILE A 504 -9.16 23.16 27.51
N ILE A 505 -10.15 24.04 27.33
CA ILE A 505 -10.68 24.90 28.43
C ILE A 505 -11.35 24.05 29.50
N GLN A 506 -12.02 22.96 29.13
CA GLN A 506 -12.71 22.07 30.04
C GLN A 506 -11.81 20.97 30.60
N HIS A 507 -10.54 20.89 30.17
CA HIS A 507 -9.67 19.80 30.55
C HIS A 507 -9.39 19.80 32.06
N GLN A 508 -9.47 18.61 32.69
CA GLN A 508 -9.27 18.47 34.14
C GLN A 508 -7.86 18.87 34.61
N ASP A 509 -6.85 18.80 33.73
CA ASP A 509 -5.47 19.16 33.99
C ASP A 509 -5.18 20.63 33.63
N LEU A 510 -6.21 21.49 33.40
CA LEU A 510 -6.03 22.87 33.04
C LEU A 510 -5.29 23.62 34.16
N THR A 511 -4.10 24.12 33.84
CA THR A 511 -3.26 24.88 34.78
C THR A 511 -3.07 26.30 34.29
N VAL A 512 -3.58 27.26 35.05
CA VAL A 512 -3.55 28.70 34.73
C VAL A 512 -3.11 29.52 35.92
N THR A 513 -2.43 30.62 35.68
CA THR A 513 -2.01 31.56 36.75
C THR A 513 -3.18 32.44 37.22
N SER A 514 -4.14 32.74 36.36
CA SER A 514 -5.33 33.51 36.68
C SER A 514 -6.47 33.25 35.71
N GLU A 515 -7.72 33.44 36.15
CA GLU A 515 -8.91 33.36 35.29
C GLU A 515 -8.94 34.44 34.20
N GLU A 516 -8.27 35.54 34.44
CA GLU A 516 -8.06 36.61 33.44
C GLU A 516 -7.33 36.07 32.20
N ARG A 517 -6.38 35.14 32.38
CA ARG A 517 -5.67 34.48 31.28
C ARG A 517 -6.62 33.63 30.43
N VAL A 518 -7.51 32.86 31.05
CA VAL A 518 -8.51 32.05 30.36
C VAL A 518 -9.45 32.95 29.56
N LEU A 519 -9.97 34.00 30.17
CA LEU A 519 -10.87 34.96 29.52
C LEU A 519 -10.19 35.65 28.34
N ASN A 520 -8.92 36.09 28.51
CA ASN A 520 -8.14 36.69 27.45
C ASN A 520 -7.92 35.74 26.28
N ALA A 521 -7.62 34.49 26.55
CA ALA A 521 -7.45 33.45 25.49
C ALA A 521 -8.76 33.21 24.72
N ILE A 522 -9.91 33.17 25.41
CA ILE A 522 -11.23 33.04 24.78
C ILE A 522 -11.50 34.23 23.85
N PHE A 523 -11.21 35.43 24.28
CA PHE A 523 -11.41 36.63 23.45
C PHE A 523 -10.47 36.65 22.23
N LEU A 524 -9.18 36.36 22.42
CA LEU A 524 -8.21 36.27 21.32
C LEU A 524 -8.60 35.20 20.28
N TRP A 525 -9.04 34.05 20.75
CA TRP A 525 -9.55 32.99 19.88
C TRP A 525 -10.80 33.43 19.11
N GLY A 526 -11.74 34.08 19.81
CA GLY A 526 -12.97 34.59 19.19
C GLY A 526 -12.71 35.66 18.15
N MET A 527 -11.78 36.61 18.43
CA MET A 527 -11.43 37.70 17.51
C MET A 527 -10.56 37.25 16.32
N ARG A 528 -9.95 36.09 16.36
CA ARG A 528 -8.94 35.60 15.37
C ARG A 528 -7.82 36.66 15.12
N ALA A 529 -7.50 37.44 16.10
CA ALA A 529 -6.61 38.58 15.95
C ALA A 529 -5.21 38.28 16.48
N LYS A 530 -4.25 38.01 15.59
CA LYS A 530 -2.83 37.84 15.93
C LYS A 530 -2.17 39.16 16.39
N GLU A 531 -2.77 40.29 16.11
CA GLU A 531 -2.18 41.64 16.33
C GLU A 531 -2.33 42.14 17.78
N PHE A 532 -3.16 41.50 18.61
CA PHE A 532 -3.53 41.96 19.92
C PHE A 532 -3.00 41.03 21.03
N CYS A 533 -1.69 41.04 21.22
CA CYS A 533 -1.06 40.26 22.28
C CYS A 533 -1.09 40.98 23.61
N GLY A 534 -2.17 40.94 24.36
CA GLY A 534 -2.19 41.45 25.73
C GLY A 534 -3.55 41.93 26.17
N TRP A 535 -3.84 41.70 27.45
CA TRP A 535 -5.10 42.05 28.09
C TRP A 535 -5.48 43.53 27.96
N GLU A 536 -4.52 44.46 28.07
CA GLU A 536 -4.79 45.90 27.97
C GLU A 536 -5.44 46.27 26.63
N LYS A 537 -4.91 45.76 25.51
CA LYS A 537 -5.47 46.02 24.18
C LYS A 537 -6.81 45.33 23.97
N VAL A 538 -6.97 44.11 24.46
CA VAL A 538 -8.25 43.39 24.39
C VAL A 538 -9.32 44.11 25.17
N SER A 539 -9.01 44.59 26.39
CA SER A 539 -9.96 45.33 27.22
C SER A 539 -10.37 46.69 26.61
N GLU A 540 -9.45 47.40 25.94
CA GLU A 540 -9.77 48.62 25.18
C GLU A 540 -10.72 48.33 24.00
N LEU A 541 -10.49 47.25 23.25
CA LEU A 541 -11.35 46.87 22.12
C LEU A 541 -12.76 46.48 22.58
N LEU A 542 -12.90 45.80 23.72
CA LEU A 542 -14.20 45.44 24.31
C LEU A 542 -15.01 46.67 24.70
N VAL A 543 -14.36 47.78 25.01
CA VAL A 543 -15.01 49.08 25.32
C VAL A 543 -15.38 49.86 24.07
N LEU A 544 -14.52 49.82 23.02
CA LEU A 544 -14.66 50.66 21.82
C LEU A 544 -15.51 50.08 20.72
N SER A 545 -15.58 48.74 20.60
CA SER A 545 -16.21 48.06 19.48
C SER A 545 -17.45 47.25 19.89
N THR A 546 -18.37 47.04 18.95
CA THR A 546 -19.54 46.17 19.16
C THR A 546 -19.14 44.72 19.09
N PRO A 547 -19.76 43.81 19.88
CA PRO A 547 -19.44 42.38 19.89
C PRO A 547 -19.49 41.72 18.52
N ASP A 548 -20.49 42.03 17.72
CA ASP A 548 -20.67 41.46 16.37
C ASP A 548 -19.51 41.77 15.41
N LEU A 549 -18.93 42.98 15.55
CA LEU A 549 -17.77 43.41 14.75
C LEU A 549 -16.47 42.73 15.20
N LEU A 550 -16.33 42.48 16.52
CA LEU A 550 -15.15 41.86 17.10
C LEU A 550 -15.07 40.35 16.83
N PHE A 551 -16.17 39.63 17.06
CA PHE A 551 -16.18 38.18 17.09
C PHE A 551 -16.77 37.54 15.85
N LYS A 552 -17.48 38.29 15.00
CA LYS A 552 -18.05 37.84 13.73
C LYS A 552 -18.77 36.50 13.85
N ASP A 553 -18.33 35.52 13.07
CA ASP A 553 -18.85 34.17 13.02
C ASP A 553 -18.66 33.35 14.31
N ARG A 554 -17.73 33.75 15.20
CA ARG A 554 -17.44 33.07 16.48
C ARG A 554 -18.18 33.65 17.68
N PHE A 555 -19.07 34.62 17.49
CA PHE A 555 -19.77 35.24 18.60
C PHE A 555 -20.67 34.25 19.36
N GLN A 556 -21.33 33.37 18.66
CA GLN A 556 -22.16 32.33 19.29
C GLN A 556 -21.30 31.38 20.13
N SER A 557 -20.22 30.88 19.54
CA SER A 557 -19.27 29.96 20.21
C SER A 557 -18.60 30.60 21.43
N LEU A 558 -18.41 31.91 21.41
CA LEU A 558 -17.90 32.64 22.59
C LEU A 558 -18.81 32.45 23.81
N ASN A 559 -20.11 32.55 23.62
CA ASN A 559 -21.10 32.38 24.70
C ASN A 559 -21.12 30.95 25.27
N ASP A 560 -20.72 29.95 24.47
CA ASP A 560 -20.60 28.58 24.94
C ASP A 560 -19.35 28.37 25.81
N PHE A 561 -18.30 29.22 25.66
CA PHE A 561 -17.06 29.12 26.45
C PHE A 561 -17.07 29.96 27.72
N LEU A 562 -17.78 31.07 27.75
CA LEU A 562 -17.81 31.99 28.91
C LEU A 562 -18.23 31.32 30.22
N PRO A 563 -19.17 30.34 30.26
CA PRO A 563 -19.55 29.66 31.50
C PRO A 563 -18.42 28.84 32.14
N PHE A 564 -17.36 28.48 31.39
CA PHE A 564 -16.21 27.76 31.94
C PHE A 564 -15.21 28.67 32.66
N VAL A 565 -15.34 29.97 32.50
CA VAL A 565 -14.51 30.99 33.20
C VAL A 565 -15.04 31.19 34.61
N ARG A 566 -14.17 31.08 35.60
CA ARG A 566 -14.55 31.23 37.02
C ARG A 566 -14.52 32.72 37.42
N PHE A 567 -15.49 33.50 36.95
CA PHE A 567 -15.60 34.93 37.24
C PHE A 567 -15.46 35.27 38.73
N PRO A 568 -15.99 34.50 39.70
CA PRO A 568 -15.81 34.77 41.13
C PRO A 568 -14.36 34.82 41.62
N LEU A 569 -13.40 34.24 40.87
CA LEU A 569 -11.98 34.28 41.21
C LEU A 569 -11.24 35.47 40.63
N MET A 570 -11.92 36.35 39.89
CA MET A 570 -11.31 37.52 39.27
C MET A 570 -11.30 38.72 40.23
N PRO A 571 -10.35 39.69 40.05
CA PRO A 571 -10.32 40.94 40.80
C PRO A 571 -11.60 41.78 40.60
N HIS A 572 -12.15 42.30 41.70
CA HIS A 572 -13.39 43.06 41.69
C HIS A 572 -13.37 44.29 40.74
N ASP A 573 -12.24 45.01 40.70
CA ASP A 573 -12.08 46.17 39.81
C ASP A 573 -12.09 45.76 38.32
N LEU A 574 -11.59 44.58 38.02
CA LEU A 574 -11.64 44.01 36.67
C LEU A 574 -13.08 43.66 36.27
N LEU A 575 -13.81 42.95 37.15
CA LEU A 575 -15.21 42.61 36.93
C LEU A 575 -16.08 43.84 36.68
N LYS A 576 -15.86 44.94 37.45
CA LYS A 576 -16.56 46.19 37.19
C LYS A 576 -16.27 46.80 35.84
N LYS A 577 -15.00 46.78 35.38
CA LYS A 577 -14.61 47.26 34.05
C LYS A 577 -15.27 46.40 32.95
N LEU A 578 -15.29 45.09 33.11
CA LEU A 578 -15.93 44.16 32.18
C LEU A 578 -17.45 44.41 32.08
N GLY A 579 -18.14 44.59 33.18
CA GLY A 579 -19.57 44.91 33.20
C GLY A 579 -19.90 46.26 32.54
N GLN A 580 -18.96 47.23 32.50
CA GLN A 580 -19.12 48.51 31.84
C GLN A 580 -18.71 48.51 30.37
N SER A 581 -18.10 47.42 29.87
CA SER A 581 -17.69 47.25 28.48
C SER A 581 -18.90 47.15 27.53
N ASN A 582 -18.69 47.36 26.22
CA ASN A 582 -19.77 47.17 25.24
C ASN A 582 -20.29 45.74 25.23
N LEU A 583 -19.40 44.74 25.41
CA LEU A 583 -19.81 43.32 25.54
C LEU A 583 -20.73 43.15 26.78
N GLY A 584 -20.33 43.69 27.95
CA GLY A 584 -21.11 43.59 29.17
C GLY A 584 -22.47 44.31 29.13
N ARG A 585 -22.66 45.25 28.20
CA ARG A 585 -23.95 45.96 28.00
C ARG A 585 -24.86 45.32 26.97
N HIS A 586 -24.30 44.61 26.00
CA HIS A 586 -25.07 44.07 24.85
C HIS A 586 -25.27 42.55 24.90
N ASP A 587 -24.39 41.82 25.59
CA ASP A 587 -24.54 40.38 25.75
C ASP A 587 -25.11 40.02 27.12
N PRO A 588 -26.33 39.45 27.19
CA PRO A 588 -26.98 39.07 28.43
C PRO A 588 -26.23 37.99 29.23
N ILE A 589 -25.64 37.02 28.53
CA ILE A 589 -24.95 35.87 29.16
C ILE A 589 -23.69 36.38 29.85
N PHE A 590 -22.89 37.15 29.14
CA PHE A 590 -21.68 37.76 29.72
C PHE A 590 -22.01 38.71 30.87
N HIS A 591 -23.07 39.52 30.72
CA HIS A 591 -23.53 40.42 31.78
C HIS A 591 -23.88 39.69 33.06
N ASP A 592 -24.65 38.60 32.95
CA ASP A 592 -25.10 37.82 34.11
C ASP A 592 -23.94 37.11 34.81
N LEU A 593 -22.99 36.52 34.04
CA LEU A 593 -21.78 35.91 34.60
C LEU A 593 -20.88 36.91 35.34
N VAL A 594 -20.68 38.09 34.78
CA VAL A 594 -19.91 39.16 35.45
C VAL A 594 -20.62 39.65 36.72
N ARG A 595 -21.96 39.82 36.69
CA ARG A 595 -22.77 40.23 37.84
C ARG A 595 -22.73 39.18 38.94
N GLU A 596 -22.79 37.90 38.62
CA GLU A 596 -22.66 36.81 39.58
C GLU A 596 -21.28 36.82 40.25
N GLY A 597 -20.20 37.04 39.45
CA GLY A 597 -18.83 37.20 39.94
C GLY A 597 -18.68 38.34 40.92
N ILE A 598 -19.25 39.52 40.60
CA ILE A 598 -19.26 40.72 41.50
C ILE A 598 -19.97 40.39 42.80
N GLY A 599 -21.19 39.81 42.71
CA GLY A 599 -21.99 39.43 43.89
C GLY A 599 -21.28 38.44 44.82
N TYR A 600 -20.54 37.50 44.27
CA TYR A 600 -19.76 36.54 45.05
C TYR A 600 -18.59 37.22 45.79
N VAL A 601 -17.81 38.08 45.12
CA VAL A 601 -16.69 38.79 45.71
C VAL A 601 -17.16 39.75 46.80
N GLU A 602 -18.29 40.46 46.62
CA GLU A 602 -18.89 41.31 47.61
C GLU A 602 -19.41 40.51 48.84
N PHE A 603 -20.01 39.33 48.60
CA PHE A 603 -20.44 38.44 49.69
C PHE A 603 -19.25 37.90 50.50
N GLU A 604 -18.16 37.45 49.85
CA GLU A 604 -16.93 37.03 50.52
C GLU A 604 -16.29 38.12 51.36
N SER A 605 -16.31 39.39 50.89
CA SER A 605 -15.78 40.54 51.63
C SER A 605 -16.57 40.85 52.88
N LEU A 606 -17.84 40.46 52.94
CA LEU A 606 -18.72 40.65 54.11
C LEU A 606 -18.67 39.48 55.12
N ARG A 607 -17.98 38.40 54.84
CA ARG A 607 -17.80 37.28 55.79
C ARG A 607 -16.92 37.74 56.97
N PRO A 608 -17.42 37.64 58.24
CA PRO A 608 -16.60 37.97 59.41
C PRO A 608 -15.50 36.91 59.57
N GLY A 609 -14.26 37.26 59.31
CA GLY A 609 -13.10 36.37 59.45
C GLY A 609 -11.95 36.57 58.44
N ASN A 610 -12.10 37.47 57.45
CA ASN A 610 -11.05 37.78 56.46
C ASN A 610 -10.30 39.06 56.81
N GLU A 611 -10.10 39.38 58.11
CA GLU A 611 -9.10 40.36 58.51
C GLU A 611 -7.73 39.63 58.64
N GLN A 612 -6.89 39.83 57.64
CA GLN A 612 -5.42 39.61 57.64
C GLN A 612 -4.90 38.17 57.84
N LYS A 613 -4.64 37.50 56.73
CA LYS A 613 -3.34 36.79 56.64
C LYS A 613 -2.69 37.04 55.29
#